data_cc72b3dc2efcb8f8356cce336b8f3811
#
_entry.id   cc72b3dc2efcb8f8356cce336b8f3811
#
_cell.length_a   1.000
_cell.length_b   1.000
_cell.length_c   1.000
_cell.angle_alpha   90.00
_cell.angle_beta   90.00
_cell.angle_gamma   90.00
#
_symmetry.space_group_name_H-M   'P 1'
#
loop_
_entity.id
_entity.type
_entity.pdbx_description
1 polymer ?
#
loop_
_entity_poly.entity_id
_entity_poly.type
_entity_poly.pdbx_seq_one_letter_code
_entity_poly.pdbx_strand_id
1 'polypeptide(L)'
;EDFEIYLGIKDDEEHQVEFEILSDPTGKITSAEGVEGYGKLFASRFNKLKQIMSDRPESKKVKDIESVKSITKNDDELFVWGLVSDRKSDRNITKITLEDPTSSMEIVVFEGDLKDTADTLLMDQFAMFKIVPAKNGGFFAKEILLPDIPEHTTNRSKTETYAVFLSDLHVGSKFFMEEELSEFINWISSADPIARKIRFVVVGGDLIDGVGVFPGQEKILNQTTTEGQL
;
A
#
# COMPACT_ATOMS: atom_id res chain seq x y z
N GLU A 1 -9.30 -27.05 4.43
CA GLU A 1 -8.86 -27.80 3.23
C GLU A 1 -7.72 -26.99 2.65
N ASP A 2 -6.53 -27.62 2.63
CA ASP A 2 -5.29 -26.96 2.27
C ASP A 2 -5.29 -26.66 0.77
N PHE A 3 -5.17 -25.38 0.42
CA PHE A 3 -4.86 -24.96 -0.94
C PHE A 3 -3.42 -25.38 -1.24
N GLU A 4 -3.22 -26.56 -1.79
CA GLU A 4 -1.97 -26.90 -2.45
C GLU A 4 -1.91 -26.10 -3.77
N ILE A 5 -1.05 -25.08 -3.78
CA ILE A 5 -0.69 -24.41 -5.03
C ILE A 5 0.13 -25.40 -5.85
N TYR A 6 -0.51 -26.04 -6.81
CA TYR A 6 0.16 -26.87 -7.80
C TYR A 6 0.94 -25.96 -8.75
N LEU A 7 2.16 -25.64 -8.38
CA LEU A 7 3.15 -25.21 -9.35
C LEU A 7 3.60 -26.45 -10.12
N GLY A 8 3.10 -26.62 -11.34
CA GLY A 8 3.61 -27.62 -12.26
C GLY A 8 5.06 -27.28 -12.64
N ILE A 9 5.99 -27.63 -11.75
CA ILE A 9 7.43 -27.53 -12.02
C ILE A 9 7.76 -28.68 -12.95
N LYS A 10 8.11 -28.38 -14.21
CA LYS A 10 8.85 -29.34 -15.02
C LYS A 10 10.18 -29.57 -14.30
N ASP A 11 10.43 -30.83 -13.90
CA ASP A 11 11.67 -31.30 -13.32
C ASP A 11 12.86 -31.06 -14.29
N ASP A 12 13.36 -29.84 -14.27
CA ASP A 12 14.74 -29.55 -14.70
C ASP A 12 15.53 -29.41 -13.40
N GLU A 13 16.33 -30.42 -13.07
CA GLU A 13 17.15 -30.51 -11.84
C GLU A 13 18.06 -29.30 -11.56
N GLU A 14 18.17 -28.35 -12.48
CA GLU A 14 19.06 -27.20 -12.38
C GLU A 14 18.43 -25.97 -11.71
N HIS A 15 17.12 -25.94 -11.43
CA HIS A 15 16.46 -24.70 -10.97
C HIS A 15 15.42 -24.99 -9.86
N GLN A 16 15.85 -25.45 -8.69
CA GLN A 16 15.01 -25.42 -7.50
C GLN A 16 14.78 -23.96 -7.09
N VAL A 17 13.52 -23.54 -7.11
CA VAL A 17 13.11 -22.24 -6.58
C VAL A 17 12.81 -22.41 -5.10
N GLU A 18 13.66 -21.83 -4.24
CA GLU A 18 13.38 -21.74 -2.82
C GLU A 18 12.55 -20.47 -2.56
N PHE A 19 11.45 -20.60 -1.85
CA PHE A 19 10.66 -19.49 -1.37
C PHE A 19 10.31 -19.68 0.10
N GLU A 20 10.19 -18.58 0.83
CA GLU A 20 9.80 -18.55 2.23
C GLU A 20 8.55 -17.69 2.39
N ILE A 21 7.51 -18.25 3.05
CA ILE A 21 6.32 -17.47 3.42
C ILE A 21 6.61 -16.74 4.73
N LEU A 22 6.96 -15.45 4.62
CA LEU A 22 7.27 -14.63 5.78
C LEU A 22 6.05 -14.31 6.64
N SER A 23 4.87 -14.23 6.04
CA SER A 23 3.61 -13.95 6.73
C SER A 23 2.44 -14.54 5.97
N ASP A 24 1.76 -15.48 6.59
CA ASP A 24 0.52 -16.06 6.06
C ASP A 24 -0.68 -15.38 6.75
N PRO A 25 -1.51 -14.63 6.02
CA PRO A 25 -2.70 -13.98 6.54
C PRO A 25 -3.92 -14.89 6.59
N THR A 26 -3.88 -16.11 6.04
CA THR A 26 -5.00 -17.03 5.95
C THR A 26 -5.64 -17.26 7.32
N GLY A 27 -6.94 -17.02 7.43
CA GLY A 27 -7.71 -17.14 8.66
C GLY A 27 -7.36 -16.12 9.76
N LYS A 28 -6.42 -15.19 9.52
CA LYS A 28 -6.01 -14.17 10.48
C LYS A 28 -6.59 -12.77 10.17
N ILE A 29 -7.13 -12.60 8.98
CA ILE A 29 -7.78 -11.34 8.58
C ILE A 29 -9.23 -11.40 9.05
N THR A 30 -9.59 -10.47 9.92
CA THR A 30 -10.97 -10.25 10.33
C THR A 30 -11.41 -8.87 9.87
N SER A 31 -12.55 -8.78 9.18
CA SER A 31 -13.19 -7.50 8.92
C SER A 31 -14.03 -7.12 10.13
N ALA A 32 -13.75 -5.96 10.72
CA ALA A 32 -14.71 -5.36 11.64
C ALA A 32 -15.65 -4.47 10.82
N GLU A 33 -16.96 -4.63 11.04
CA GLU A 33 -17.97 -3.86 10.32
C GLU A 33 -18.16 -2.45 10.90
N GLY A 34 -18.68 -1.55 10.07
CA GLY A 34 -19.10 -0.21 10.47
C GLY A 34 -17.95 0.74 10.86
N VAL A 35 -18.33 1.81 11.55
CA VAL A 35 -17.42 2.90 11.95
C VAL A 35 -16.26 2.41 12.82
N GLU A 36 -16.52 1.44 13.71
CA GLU A 36 -15.49 0.86 14.57
C GLU A 36 -14.42 0.12 13.75
N GLY A 37 -14.83 -0.58 12.70
CA GLY A 37 -13.91 -1.28 11.79
C GLY A 37 -12.98 -0.32 11.07
N TYR A 38 -13.51 0.78 10.56
CA TYR A 38 -12.70 1.83 9.95
C TYR A 38 -11.72 2.45 10.95
N GLY A 39 -12.17 2.76 12.17
CA GLY A 39 -11.29 3.28 13.22
C GLY A 39 -10.12 2.35 13.53
N LYS A 40 -10.36 1.04 13.62
CA LYS A 40 -9.32 0.04 13.83
C LYS A 40 -8.36 -0.05 12.64
N LEU A 41 -8.86 0.05 11.41
CA LEU A 41 -8.05 0.05 10.19
C LEU A 41 -7.07 1.24 10.18
N PHE A 42 -7.58 2.46 10.40
CA PHE A 42 -6.74 3.66 10.42
C PHE A 42 -5.74 3.65 11.57
N ALA A 43 -6.14 3.21 12.76
CA ALA A 43 -5.23 3.06 13.90
C ALA A 43 -4.12 2.03 13.60
N SER A 44 -4.46 0.90 12.99
CA SER A 44 -3.49 -0.12 12.58
C SER A 44 -2.51 0.44 11.53
N ARG A 45 -3.03 1.14 10.52
CA ARG A 45 -2.23 1.80 9.47
C ARG A 45 -1.27 2.81 10.08
N PHE A 46 -1.78 3.71 10.92
CA PHE A 46 -0.98 4.72 11.62
C PHE A 46 0.19 4.07 12.39
N ASN A 47 -0.12 3.04 13.20
CA ASN A 47 0.89 2.40 14.03
C ASN A 47 1.96 1.66 13.20
N LYS A 48 1.59 0.98 12.12
CA LYS A 48 2.53 0.30 11.22
C LYS A 48 3.45 1.28 10.51
N LEU A 49 2.91 2.39 9.99
CA LEU A 49 3.70 3.41 9.30
C LEU A 49 4.60 4.17 10.28
N LYS A 50 4.11 4.45 11.49
CA LYS A 50 4.91 4.96 12.60
C LYS A 50 6.09 4.03 12.92
N GLN A 51 5.87 2.72 12.95
CA GLN A 51 6.94 1.73 13.18
C GLN A 51 7.99 1.77 12.07
N ILE A 52 7.58 1.84 10.80
CA ILE A 52 8.51 1.98 9.65
C ILE A 52 9.38 3.23 9.78
N MET A 53 8.79 4.34 10.26
CA MET A 53 9.51 5.60 10.44
C MET A 53 10.37 5.64 11.71
N SER A 54 10.18 4.70 12.64
CA SER A 54 10.81 4.74 13.98
C SER A 54 12.33 4.61 13.96
N ASP A 55 12.89 3.99 12.92
CA ASP A 55 14.34 3.81 12.77
C ASP A 55 15.08 5.09 12.36
N ARG A 56 14.34 6.12 11.92
CA ARG A 56 14.92 7.41 11.56
C ARG A 56 15.34 8.20 12.80
N PRO A 57 16.49 8.92 12.78
CA PRO A 57 16.94 9.73 13.92
C PRO A 57 15.92 10.78 14.36
N GLU A 58 15.17 11.36 13.41
CA GLU A 58 14.14 12.39 13.62
C GLU A 58 12.98 11.88 14.46
N SER A 59 12.67 10.58 14.35
CA SER A 59 11.56 9.95 15.08
C SER A 59 11.67 10.10 16.60
N LYS A 60 12.89 10.15 17.11
CA LYS A 60 13.16 10.32 18.55
C LYS A 60 12.76 11.71 19.08
N LYS A 61 12.57 12.68 18.19
CA LYS A 61 12.20 14.07 18.51
C LYS A 61 10.72 14.35 18.25
N VAL A 62 9.99 13.39 17.69
CA VAL A 62 8.58 13.55 17.38
C VAL A 62 7.76 13.64 18.65
N LYS A 63 6.85 14.61 18.67
CA LYS A 63 5.82 14.78 19.71
C LYS A 63 4.44 14.55 19.10
N ASP A 64 3.48 14.20 19.94
CA ASP A 64 2.08 14.17 19.53
C ASP A 64 1.56 15.59 19.27
N ILE A 65 0.54 15.69 18.42
CA ILE A 65 -0.01 16.97 17.96
C ILE A 65 -0.56 17.80 19.13
N GLU A 66 -1.21 17.17 20.10
CA GLU A 66 -1.77 17.88 21.27
C GLU A 66 -0.66 18.53 22.08
N SER A 67 0.44 17.81 22.33
CA SER A 67 1.61 18.33 23.02
C SER A 67 2.24 19.51 22.27
N VAL A 68 2.34 19.42 20.94
CA VAL A 68 2.93 20.50 20.13
C VAL A 68 2.07 21.75 20.14
N LYS A 69 0.75 21.64 20.07
CA LYS A 69 -0.19 22.77 20.15
C LYS A 69 -0.06 23.57 21.45
N SER A 70 0.34 22.92 22.53
CA SER A 70 0.55 23.58 23.83
C SER A 70 1.86 24.36 23.90
N ILE A 71 2.77 24.20 22.94
CA ILE A 71 4.06 24.90 22.89
C ILE A 71 3.85 26.31 22.34
N THR A 72 3.84 27.29 23.23
CA THR A 72 3.59 28.70 22.89
C THR A 72 4.85 29.53 22.60
N LYS A 73 6.02 28.99 22.84
CA LYS A 73 7.30 29.69 22.62
C LYS A 73 8.36 28.69 22.21
N ASN A 74 8.97 28.94 21.05
CA ASN A 74 10.42 28.81 20.77
C ASN A 74 10.66 28.74 19.28
N ASP A 75 11.81 29.24 18.82
CA ASP A 75 12.37 29.02 17.49
C ASP A 75 12.87 27.58 17.29
N ASP A 76 12.49 26.65 18.19
CA ASP A 76 12.92 25.28 18.13
C ASP A 76 12.16 24.51 17.04
N GLU A 77 12.90 23.76 16.27
CA GLU A 77 12.35 22.84 15.29
C GLU A 77 11.65 21.68 16.00
N LEU A 78 10.40 21.47 15.67
CA LEU A 78 9.56 20.42 16.21
C LEU A 78 9.28 19.37 15.13
N PHE A 79 9.09 18.14 15.54
CA PHE A 79 8.69 17.07 14.66
C PHE A 79 7.32 16.52 15.07
N VAL A 80 6.44 16.39 14.10
CA VAL A 80 5.12 15.74 14.24
C VAL A 80 4.92 14.76 13.11
N TRP A 81 4.14 13.73 13.34
CA TRP A 81 3.68 12.83 12.30
C TRP A 81 2.18 12.58 12.41
N GLY A 82 1.58 12.19 11.31
CA GLY A 82 0.15 11.94 11.26
C GLY A 82 -0.31 11.47 9.89
N LEU A 83 -1.61 11.35 9.76
CA LEU A 83 -2.29 11.15 8.49
C LEU A 83 -2.75 12.49 7.94
N VAL A 84 -2.67 12.69 6.65
CA VAL A 84 -3.19 13.88 5.97
C VAL A 84 -4.71 13.78 5.92
N SER A 85 -5.43 14.62 6.67
CA SER A 85 -6.88 14.64 6.68
C SER A 85 -7.50 15.71 5.77
N ASP A 86 -6.75 16.74 5.39
CA ASP A 86 -7.16 17.74 4.40
C ASP A 86 -5.95 18.38 3.73
N ARG A 87 -6.10 18.80 2.48
CA ARG A 87 -5.09 19.54 1.73
C ARG A 87 -5.75 20.62 0.89
N LYS A 88 -5.30 21.87 1.08
CA LYS A 88 -5.74 23.02 0.31
C LYS A 88 -4.52 23.72 -0.28
N SER A 89 -4.40 23.70 -1.59
CA SER A 89 -3.29 24.35 -2.30
C SER A 89 -3.80 25.57 -3.06
N ASP A 90 -3.00 26.62 -2.99
CA ASP A 90 -3.13 27.76 -3.87
C ASP A 90 -1.77 28.09 -4.56
N ARG A 91 -1.68 29.24 -5.22
CA ARG A 91 -0.47 29.60 -5.99
C ARG A 91 0.80 29.65 -5.15
N ASN A 92 0.74 30.12 -3.90
CA ASN A 92 1.91 30.45 -3.10
C ASN A 92 2.09 29.53 -1.90
N ILE A 93 1.01 28.91 -1.42
CA ILE A 93 1.04 28.09 -0.22
C ILE A 93 0.20 26.81 -0.39
N THR A 94 0.58 25.79 0.34
CA THR A 94 -0.27 24.61 0.57
C THR A 94 -0.51 24.47 2.07
N LYS A 95 -1.77 24.32 2.46
CA LYS A 95 -2.19 24.04 3.81
C LYS A 95 -2.49 22.55 3.95
N ILE A 96 -1.84 21.90 4.86
CA ILE A 96 -2.03 20.49 5.19
C ILE A 96 -2.66 20.40 6.57
N THR A 97 -3.80 19.73 6.67
CA THR A 97 -4.31 19.31 7.98
C THR A 97 -3.77 17.91 8.26
N LEU A 98 -2.98 17.81 9.30
CA LEU A 98 -2.40 16.56 9.78
C LEU A 98 -3.13 16.11 11.03
N GLU A 99 -3.42 14.83 11.17
CA GLU A 99 -4.07 14.26 12.35
C GLU A 99 -3.31 13.06 12.90
N ASP A 100 -3.29 12.96 14.21
CA ASP A 100 -2.81 11.80 14.94
C ASP A 100 -3.90 11.35 15.95
N PRO A 101 -3.70 10.25 16.71
CA PRO A 101 -4.69 9.80 17.69
C PRO A 101 -5.03 10.83 18.79
N THR A 102 -4.25 11.89 18.96
CA THR A 102 -4.43 12.88 20.03
C THR A 102 -5.18 14.14 19.56
N SER A 103 -4.90 14.59 18.32
CA SER A 103 -5.48 15.85 17.82
C SER A 103 -5.25 16.01 16.31
N SER A 104 -5.66 17.15 15.76
CA SER A 104 -5.34 17.58 14.39
C SER A 104 -4.73 18.97 14.37
N MET A 105 -3.90 19.30 13.38
CA MET A 105 -3.30 20.62 13.22
C MET A 105 -3.15 21.03 11.75
N GLU A 106 -3.27 22.32 11.47
CA GLU A 106 -2.95 22.89 10.17
C GLU A 106 -1.46 23.27 10.11
N ILE A 107 -0.79 22.82 9.05
CA ILE A 107 0.61 23.15 8.74
C ILE A 107 0.65 23.88 7.41
N VAL A 108 1.31 25.03 7.36
CA VAL A 108 1.46 25.82 6.14
C VAL A 108 2.79 25.49 5.48
N VAL A 109 2.76 25.22 4.19
CA VAL A 109 3.92 24.99 3.34
C VAL A 109 4.00 26.13 2.34
N PHE A 110 5.12 26.84 2.30
CA PHE A 110 5.34 27.95 1.36
C PHE A 110 5.88 27.46 0.03
N GLU A 111 5.82 28.32 -0.99
CA GLU A 111 6.33 28.05 -2.33
C GLU A 111 7.78 27.55 -2.34
N GLY A 112 8.13 26.76 -3.36
CA GLY A 112 9.42 26.08 -3.54
C GLY A 112 9.25 24.56 -3.53
N ASP A 113 10.35 23.84 -3.62
CA ASP A 113 10.40 22.37 -3.75
C ASP A 113 9.58 21.64 -2.68
N LEU A 114 9.51 22.24 -1.48
CA LEU A 114 8.71 21.66 -0.40
C LEU A 114 7.20 21.74 -0.67
N LYS A 115 6.76 22.82 -1.32
CA LYS A 115 5.36 22.95 -1.73
C LYS A 115 5.01 21.93 -2.82
N ASP A 116 5.90 21.70 -3.76
CA ASP A 116 5.69 20.70 -4.81
C ASP A 116 5.50 19.31 -4.18
N THR A 117 6.31 18.98 -3.18
CA THR A 117 6.13 17.75 -2.38
C THR A 117 4.78 17.76 -1.65
N ALA A 118 4.41 18.85 -0.99
CA ALA A 118 3.14 18.95 -0.26
C ALA A 118 1.93 18.81 -1.20
N ASP A 119 2.03 19.30 -2.43
CA ASP A 119 0.96 19.20 -3.43
C ASP A 119 0.76 17.78 -3.96
N THR A 120 1.73 16.90 -3.80
CA THR A 120 1.60 15.48 -4.17
C THR A 120 1.05 14.60 -3.05
N LEU A 121 0.96 15.11 -1.81
CA LEU A 121 0.44 14.33 -0.69
C LEU A 121 -1.01 13.93 -0.93
N LEU A 122 -1.32 12.68 -0.65
CA LEU A 122 -2.68 12.14 -0.76
C LEU A 122 -3.41 12.20 0.58
N MET A 123 -4.73 12.19 0.54
CA MET A 123 -5.56 11.99 1.72
C MET A 123 -5.20 10.66 2.37
N ASP A 124 -5.25 10.60 3.69
CA ASP A 124 -4.89 9.44 4.50
C ASP A 124 -3.42 8.98 4.35
N GLN A 125 -2.59 9.76 3.65
CA GLN A 125 -1.16 9.49 3.58
C GLN A 125 -0.48 9.82 4.91
N PHE A 126 0.36 8.91 5.40
CA PHE A 126 1.18 9.17 6.59
C PHE A 126 2.40 10.02 6.20
N ALA A 127 2.64 11.07 6.96
CA ALA A 127 3.81 11.92 6.78
C ALA A 127 4.37 12.41 8.12
N MET A 128 5.66 12.64 8.17
CA MET A 128 6.33 13.34 9.28
C MET A 128 6.72 14.73 8.78
N PHE A 129 6.41 15.73 9.58
CA PHE A 129 6.75 17.12 9.31
C PHE A 129 7.73 17.65 10.34
N LYS A 130 8.78 18.29 9.86
CA LYS A 130 9.58 19.21 10.64
C LYS A 130 8.92 20.57 10.56
N ILE A 131 8.52 21.12 11.69
CA ILE A 131 7.73 22.34 11.75
C ILE A 131 8.37 23.37 12.67
N VAL A 132 8.04 24.64 12.46
CA VAL A 132 8.38 25.74 13.35
C VAL A 132 7.13 26.56 13.68
N PRO A 133 6.98 27.02 14.93
CA PRO A 133 5.88 27.89 15.31
C PRO A 133 5.95 29.25 14.59
N ALA A 134 4.81 29.79 14.20
CA ALA A 134 4.70 31.15 13.68
C ALA A 134 4.50 32.16 14.80
N LYS A 135 5.00 33.37 14.61
CA LYS A 135 4.88 34.45 15.61
C LYS A 135 3.44 34.85 15.95
N ASN A 136 2.55 34.69 15.00
CA ASN A 136 1.12 35.02 15.10
C ASN A 136 0.21 33.77 15.29
N GLY A 137 0.80 32.66 15.72
CA GLY A 137 0.13 31.37 15.84
C GLY A 137 0.19 30.55 14.54
N GLY A 138 -0.02 29.25 14.65
CA GLY A 138 0.12 28.29 13.57
C GLY A 138 1.54 27.72 13.42
N PHE A 139 1.74 26.90 12.40
CA PHE A 139 2.99 26.17 12.17
C PHE A 139 3.36 26.18 10.69
N PHE A 140 4.65 26.30 10.42
CA PHE A 140 5.20 26.20 9.08
C PHE A 140 6.03 24.95 8.91
N ALA A 141 5.89 24.26 7.78
CA ALA A 141 6.75 23.14 7.44
C ALA A 141 8.15 23.64 7.03
N LYS A 142 9.15 22.91 7.47
CA LYS A 142 10.54 23.04 7.04
C LYS A 142 11.01 21.82 6.27
N GLU A 143 10.39 20.67 6.51
CA GLU A 143 10.70 19.42 5.86
C GLU A 143 9.48 18.50 5.90
N ILE A 144 9.34 17.66 4.89
CA ILE A 144 8.34 16.60 4.81
C ILE A 144 9.10 15.29 4.60
N LEU A 145 8.88 14.33 5.48
CA LEU A 145 9.48 13.01 5.43
C LEU A 145 8.37 11.97 5.27
N LEU A 146 8.48 11.17 4.24
CA LEU A 146 7.52 10.10 3.96
C LEU A 146 8.07 8.75 4.43
N PRO A 147 7.19 7.80 4.78
CA PRO A 147 7.59 6.41 4.93
C PRO A 147 8.23 5.93 3.63
N ASP A 148 9.40 5.34 3.75
CA ASP A 148 10.15 4.82 2.62
C ASP A 148 10.39 3.33 2.79
N ILE A 149 10.64 2.64 1.69
CA ILE A 149 11.06 1.24 1.72
C ILE A 149 12.53 1.24 2.15
N PRO A 150 12.90 0.43 3.17
CA PRO A 150 14.30 0.31 3.56
C PRO A 150 15.18 -0.03 2.35
N GLU A 151 16.30 0.66 2.22
CA GLU A 151 17.26 0.34 1.18
C GLU A 151 17.79 -1.08 1.40
N HIS A 152 17.58 -1.93 0.42
CA HIS A 152 18.12 -3.28 0.39
C HIS A 152 19.17 -3.40 -0.70
N THR A 153 20.21 -4.17 -0.41
CA THR A 153 21.12 -4.60 -1.46
C THR A 153 20.33 -5.40 -2.48
N THR A 154 20.33 -4.95 -3.73
CA THR A 154 19.60 -5.62 -4.80
C THR A 154 20.19 -7.00 -5.04
N ASN A 155 19.44 -8.04 -4.75
CA ASN A 155 19.77 -9.39 -5.16
C ASN A 155 19.56 -9.51 -6.69
N ARG A 156 20.52 -10.08 -7.38
CA ARG A 156 20.44 -10.27 -8.82
C ARG A 156 20.58 -11.76 -9.13
N SER A 157 19.71 -12.25 -10.00
CA SER A 157 19.88 -13.58 -10.58
C SER A 157 21.13 -13.64 -11.45
N LYS A 158 21.80 -14.80 -11.46
CA LYS A 158 22.93 -15.06 -12.35
C LYS A 158 22.48 -15.27 -13.80
N THR A 159 21.24 -15.66 -14.01
CA THR A 159 20.61 -15.89 -15.31
C THR A 159 19.44 -14.95 -15.48
N GLU A 160 19.15 -14.59 -16.73
CA GLU A 160 17.99 -13.79 -17.07
C GLU A 160 16.72 -14.60 -16.82
N THR A 161 15.87 -14.13 -15.89
CA THR A 161 14.62 -14.77 -15.51
C THR A 161 13.50 -13.73 -15.45
N TYR A 162 12.27 -14.16 -15.71
CA TYR A 162 11.08 -13.33 -15.66
C TYR A 162 10.09 -13.84 -14.62
N ALA A 163 9.33 -12.92 -14.07
CA ALA A 163 8.13 -13.18 -13.29
C ALA A 163 6.94 -12.51 -13.98
N VAL A 164 5.82 -13.20 -14.01
CA VAL A 164 4.55 -12.67 -14.49
C VAL A 164 3.66 -12.38 -13.29
N PHE A 165 3.05 -11.21 -13.27
CA PHE A 165 2.07 -10.83 -12.27
C PHE A 165 0.72 -10.63 -12.95
N LEU A 166 -0.29 -11.35 -12.48
CA LEU A 166 -1.66 -11.30 -12.94
C LEU A 166 -2.56 -10.93 -11.76
N SER A 167 -3.67 -10.24 -12.01
CA SER A 167 -4.72 -10.04 -11.03
C SER A 167 -6.05 -9.80 -11.72
N ASP A 168 -7.13 -9.79 -10.96
CA ASP A 168 -8.47 -9.40 -11.42
C ASP A 168 -8.98 -10.23 -12.60
N LEU A 169 -8.78 -11.55 -12.55
CA LEU A 169 -9.25 -12.45 -13.60
C LEU A 169 -10.77 -12.60 -13.59
N HIS A 170 -11.40 -12.58 -12.40
CA HIS A 170 -12.84 -12.68 -12.22
C HIS A 170 -13.46 -13.86 -12.99
N VAL A 171 -12.87 -15.04 -12.87
CA VAL A 171 -13.40 -16.27 -13.47
C VAL A 171 -14.84 -16.47 -13.01
N GLY A 172 -15.74 -16.80 -13.94
CA GLY A 172 -17.17 -16.95 -13.68
C GLY A 172 -18.00 -15.69 -13.95
N SER A 173 -17.35 -14.54 -14.18
CA SER A 173 -18.02 -13.32 -14.69
C SER A 173 -18.34 -13.44 -16.17
N LYS A 174 -19.39 -12.74 -16.63
CA LYS A 174 -19.68 -12.54 -18.05
C LYS A 174 -18.62 -11.72 -18.79
N PHE A 175 -17.81 -11.02 -18.05
CA PHE A 175 -16.73 -10.18 -18.58
C PHE A 175 -15.36 -10.86 -18.53
N PHE A 176 -15.32 -12.12 -18.07
CA PHE A 176 -14.10 -12.89 -18.05
C PHE A 176 -13.55 -13.11 -19.46
N MET A 177 -12.29 -12.78 -19.65
CA MET A 177 -11.58 -12.89 -20.93
C MET A 177 -10.93 -14.27 -21.07
N GLU A 178 -11.76 -15.29 -21.29
CA GLU A 178 -11.35 -16.69 -21.27
C GLU A 178 -10.40 -17.02 -22.43
N GLU A 179 -10.65 -16.48 -23.62
CA GLU A 179 -9.84 -16.71 -24.80
C GLU A 179 -8.42 -16.15 -24.60
N GLU A 180 -8.30 -14.92 -24.11
CA GLU A 180 -7.04 -14.24 -23.87
C GLU A 180 -6.23 -14.95 -22.76
N LEU A 181 -6.89 -15.40 -21.69
CA LEU A 181 -6.22 -16.18 -20.65
C LEU A 181 -5.72 -17.53 -21.21
N SER A 182 -6.52 -18.19 -22.04
CA SER A 182 -6.13 -19.46 -22.69
C SER A 182 -4.94 -19.25 -23.63
N GLU A 183 -4.93 -18.18 -24.42
CA GLU A 183 -3.79 -17.82 -25.26
C GLU A 183 -2.53 -17.55 -24.43
N PHE A 184 -2.66 -16.84 -23.33
CA PHE A 184 -1.56 -16.60 -22.40
C PHE A 184 -1.01 -17.92 -21.83
N ILE A 185 -1.87 -18.83 -21.34
CA ILE A 185 -1.47 -20.14 -20.80
C ILE A 185 -0.74 -20.97 -21.88
N ASN A 186 -1.26 -20.96 -23.10
CA ASN A 186 -0.63 -21.65 -24.22
C ASN A 186 0.76 -21.06 -24.53
N TRP A 187 0.88 -19.73 -24.49
CA TRP A 187 2.15 -19.07 -24.73
C TRP A 187 3.19 -19.38 -23.64
N ILE A 188 2.86 -19.27 -22.34
CA ILE A 188 3.81 -19.58 -21.26
C ILE A 188 4.23 -21.05 -21.26
N SER A 189 3.40 -21.92 -21.82
CA SER A 189 3.69 -23.37 -21.95
C SER A 189 4.47 -23.71 -23.23
N SER A 190 4.72 -22.73 -24.08
CA SER A 190 5.33 -22.93 -25.38
C SER A 190 6.86 -22.98 -25.33
N ALA A 191 7.47 -23.21 -26.50
CA ALA A 191 8.91 -23.15 -26.68
C ALA A 191 9.44 -21.72 -26.92
N ASP A 192 8.63 -20.69 -26.77
CA ASP A 192 9.02 -19.29 -26.93
C ASP A 192 10.20 -18.94 -26.03
N PRO A 193 11.23 -18.24 -26.54
CA PRO A 193 12.44 -17.91 -25.76
C PRO A 193 12.19 -17.09 -24.51
N ILE A 194 11.15 -16.24 -24.48
CA ILE A 194 10.77 -15.43 -23.32
C ILE A 194 9.99 -16.31 -22.35
N ALA A 195 9.01 -17.05 -22.84
CA ALA A 195 8.18 -17.95 -22.03
C ALA A 195 9.04 -18.95 -21.23
N ARG A 196 10.11 -19.49 -21.85
CA ARG A 196 11.05 -20.40 -21.20
C ARG A 196 11.84 -19.79 -20.06
N LYS A 197 11.96 -18.47 -20.00
CA LYS A 197 12.66 -17.74 -18.93
C LYS A 197 11.71 -17.35 -17.78
N ILE A 198 10.41 -17.54 -17.93
CA ILE A 198 9.44 -17.29 -16.86
C ILE A 198 9.60 -18.40 -15.82
N ARG A 199 9.88 -17.99 -14.58
CA ARG A 199 10.05 -18.89 -13.42
C ARG A 199 8.93 -18.75 -12.40
N PHE A 200 8.22 -17.63 -12.43
CA PHE A 200 7.15 -17.34 -11.49
C PHE A 200 5.93 -16.78 -12.21
N VAL A 201 4.77 -17.26 -11.81
CA VAL A 201 3.48 -16.64 -12.12
C VAL A 201 2.83 -16.34 -10.78
N VAL A 202 2.62 -15.08 -10.50
CA VAL A 202 2.03 -14.60 -9.25
C VAL A 202 0.63 -14.08 -9.54
N VAL A 203 -0.37 -14.62 -8.87
CA VAL A 203 -1.75 -14.13 -8.94
C VAL A 203 -2.02 -13.25 -7.75
N GLY A 204 -2.27 -11.98 -8.00
CA GLY A 204 -2.40 -10.92 -6.98
C GLY A 204 -3.77 -10.81 -6.34
N GLY A 205 -4.70 -11.72 -6.63
CA GLY A 205 -6.05 -11.76 -6.11
C GLY A 205 -7.11 -11.67 -7.22
N ASP A 206 -8.37 -11.69 -6.80
CA ASP A 206 -9.56 -11.66 -7.66
C ASP A 206 -9.52 -12.71 -8.78
N LEU A 207 -9.08 -13.93 -8.41
CA LEU A 207 -9.02 -15.06 -9.34
C LEU A 207 -10.41 -15.45 -9.82
N ILE A 208 -11.37 -15.57 -8.91
CA ILE A 208 -12.77 -15.82 -9.19
C ILE A 208 -13.60 -14.57 -8.86
N ASP A 209 -14.77 -14.44 -9.52
CA ASP A 209 -15.68 -13.32 -9.26
C ASP A 209 -16.38 -13.45 -7.89
N GLY A 210 -16.47 -14.67 -7.37
CA GLY A 210 -17.21 -15.00 -6.16
C GLY A 210 -18.72 -15.02 -6.39
N VAL A 211 -19.47 -15.29 -5.34
CA VAL A 211 -20.95 -15.34 -5.38
C VAL A 211 -21.51 -14.60 -4.18
N GLY A 212 -22.43 -13.65 -4.42
CA GLY A 212 -23.08 -12.88 -3.36
C GLY A 212 -22.22 -11.79 -2.72
N VAL A 213 -21.19 -11.31 -3.43
CA VAL A 213 -20.28 -10.27 -2.96
C VAL A 213 -20.98 -8.91 -2.87
N PHE A 214 -21.89 -8.61 -3.81
CA PHE A 214 -22.67 -7.36 -3.80
C PHE A 214 -24.08 -7.57 -4.38
N PRO A 215 -25.06 -6.73 -4.05
CA PRO A 215 -26.41 -6.82 -4.58
C PRO A 215 -26.47 -6.71 -6.10
N GLY A 216 -27.12 -7.68 -6.76
CA GLY A 216 -27.29 -7.70 -8.21
C GLY A 216 -26.16 -8.38 -9.00
N GLN A 217 -25.14 -8.89 -8.32
CA GLN A 217 -24.02 -9.61 -8.95
C GLN A 217 -24.47 -10.79 -9.80
N GLU A 218 -25.54 -11.47 -9.41
CA GLU A 218 -26.10 -12.61 -10.15
C GLU A 218 -26.40 -12.31 -11.62
N LYS A 219 -26.59 -11.04 -11.98
CA LYS A 219 -26.87 -10.61 -13.36
C LYS A 219 -25.62 -10.62 -14.25
N ILE A 220 -24.45 -10.58 -13.64
CA ILE A 220 -23.16 -10.54 -14.36
C ILE A 220 -22.36 -11.83 -14.24
N LEU A 221 -22.88 -12.83 -13.53
CA LEU A 221 -22.26 -14.14 -13.43
C LEU A 221 -22.67 -15.05 -14.58
N ASN A 222 -21.70 -15.78 -15.14
CA ASN A 222 -21.90 -16.95 -15.99
C ASN A 222 -21.97 -18.24 -15.15
N GLN A 223 -21.16 -18.27 -14.05
CA GLN A 223 -21.13 -19.37 -13.09
C GLN A 223 -21.61 -18.83 -11.74
N THR A 224 -22.72 -19.38 -11.25
CA THR A 224 -23.43 -18.90 -10.06
C THR A 224 -23.07 -19.66 -8.79
N THR A 225 -22.10 -20.55 -8.84
CA THR A 225 -21.54 -21.28 -7.70
C THR A 225 -20.04 -21.12 -7.65
N THR A 226 -19.47 -21.11 -6.47
CA THR A 226 -18.01 -20.99 -6.28
C THR A 226 -17.27 -22.17 -6.90
N GLU A 227 -17.82 -23.39 -6.77
CA GLU A 227 -17.26 -24.60 -7.36
C GLU A 227 -17.27 -24.55 -8.90
N GLY A 228 -18.23 -23.85 -9.49
CA GLY A 228 -18.30 -23.68 -10.95
C GLY A 228 -17.32 -22.65 -11.49
N GLN A 229 -16.79 -21.79 -10.61
CA GLN A 229 -15.81 -20.76 -10.96
C GLN A 229 -14.35 -21.25 -10.77
N LEU A 230 -14.15 -22.34 -10.05
CA LEU A 230 -12.86 -23.01 -9.83
C LEU A 230 -12.62 -24.12 -10.86
#